data_24f109d9bef9146b1baa888e66390aeb
#
_entry.id   24f109d9bef9146b1baa888e66390aeb
#
_cell.length_a   1.000
_cell.length_b   1.000
_cell.length_c   1.000
_cell.angle_alpha   90.00
_cell.angle_beta   90.00
_cell.angle_gamma   90.00
#
_symmetry.space_group_name_H-M   'P 1'
#
loop_
_entity.id
_entity.type
_entity.pdbx_description
1 polymer ?
#
loop_
_entity_poly.entity_id
_entity_poly.type
_entity_poly.pdbx_seq_one_letter_code
_entity_poly.pdbx_strand_id
1 'polypeptide(L)'
;MIIAIVNQHGTPERTVVARNLAVLRARSGRRVCLMTTAAGADSDWCNDRSSAGVRPWIDTRHVGSRAVPTRLAALRPLFNDILIDAGARDTDGCRCVLAASRLVVVPVRGGALDLDLQYRLLARLNGARVLNPNIRVLFVAVSGPAGPDANERAAVLAHVSRVQHATLALTVLHAPAAFDYGLGRCVSDAAACDPDAAAEMQALYDEVYATLPTMAHSMKAQMGAGHALWR
;
A
#
# COMPACT_ATOMS: atom_id res chain seq x y z
N MET A 1 -5.17 -0.33 -11.57
CA MET A 1 -3.90 0.23 -11.06
C MET A 1 -3.24 -0.76 -10.12
N ILE A 2 -1.88 -0.75 -9.94
CA ILE A 2 -1.20 -1.64 -9.00
C ILE A 2 -0.56 -0.80 -7.90
N ILE A 3 -0.86 -1.13 -6.64
CA ILE A 3 -0.28 -0.54 -5.44
C ILE A 3 0.33 -1.66 -4.61
N ALA A 4 1.62 -1.56 -4.28
CA ALA A 4 2.27 -2.49 -3.37
C ALA A 4 2.34 -1.89 -1.96
N ILE A 5 2.10 -2.71 -0.96
CA ILE A 5 2.35 -2.37 0.43
C ILE A 5 3.51 -3.26 0.88
N VAL A 6 4.60 -2.64 1.31
CA VAL A 6 5.84 -3.32 1.70
C VAL A 6 6.33 -2.77 3.04
N ASN A 7 7.03 -3.58 3.80
CA ASN A 7 7.74 -3.12 4.98
C ASN A 7 9.09 -3.85 5.14
N GLN A 8 9.86 -3.45 6.13
CA GLN A 8 11.17 -4.03 6.42
C GLN A 8 11.07 -5.37 7.13
N HIS A 9 10.10 -5.44 8.05
CA HIS A 9 9.99 -6.54 8.99
C HIS A 9 8.67 -7.23 8.74
N GLY A 10 8.34 -8.20 8.29
CA GLY A 10 7.04 -8.90 8.18
C GLY A 10 6.01 -8.60 9.29
N THR A 11 5.94 -7.34 9.74
CA THR A 11 5.05 -6.89 10.80
C THR A 11 3.61 -6.78 10.31
N PRO A 12 2.62 -6.91 11.20
CA PRO A 12 1.19 -6.93 10.84
C PRO A 12 0.70 -5.63 10.20
N GLU A 13 1.36 -4.48 10.45
CA GLU A 13 0.95 -3.17 9.93
C GLU A 13 0.79 -3.16 8.40
N ARG A 14 1.68 -3.83 7.69
CA ARG A 14 1.61 -3.94 6.23
C ARG A 14 0.29 -4.57 5.77
N THR A 15 -0.04 -5.73 6.35
CA THR A 15 -1.25 -6.50 6.02
C THR A 15 -2.50 -5.72 6.41
N VAL A 16 -2.48 -5.09 7.58
CA VAL A 16 -3.60 -4.26 8.05
C VAL A 16 -3.84 -3.08 7.12
N VAL A 17 -2.80 -2.35 6.72
CA VAL A 17 -2.91 -1.24 5.75
C VAL A 17 -3.45 -1.75 4.42
N ALA A 18 -2.94 -2.87 3.91
CA ALA A 18 -3.39 -3.42 2.64
C ALA A 18 -4.89 -3.80 2.65
N ARG A 19 -5.36 -4.46 3.71
CA ARG A 19 -6.76 -4.85 3.89
C ARG A 19 -7.69 -3.63 3.98
N ASN A 20 -7.34 -2.65 4.82
CA ASN A 20 -8.13 -1.44 5.00
C ASN A 20 -8.22 -0.61 3.71
N LEU A 21 -7.10 -0.37 3.02
CA LEU A 21 -7.09 0.34 1.74
C LEU A 21 -7.92 -0.41 0.68
N ALA A 22 -7.88 -1.75 0.65
CA ALA A 22 -8.67 -2.54 -0.28
C ALA A 22 -10.18 -2.37 -0.03
N VAL A 23 -10.60 -2.39 1.25
CA VAL A 23 -12.00 -2.19 1.63
C VAL A 23 -12.47 -0.78 1.28
N LEU A 24 -11.72 0.26 1.63
CA LEU A 24 -12.06 1.64 1.30
C LEU A 24 -12.15 1.84 -0.22
N ARG A 25 -11.21 1.24 -0.97
CA ARG A 25 -11.23 1.34 -2.43
C ARG A 25 -12.43 0.62 -3.05
N ALA A 26 -12.81 -0.53 -2.52
CA ALA A 26 -14.01 -1.24 -2.99
C ALA A 26 -15.29 -0.47 -2.65
N ARG A 27 -15.35 0.21 -1.49
CA ARG A 27 -16.47 1.11 -1.13
C ARG A 27 -16.62 2.30 -2.08
N SER A 28 -15.53 2.75 -2.69
CA SER A 28 -15.61 3.79 -3.74
C SER A 28 -16.14 3.28 -5.08
N GLY A 29 -16.73 2.09 -5.14
CA GLY A 29 -17.32 1.49 -6.33
C GLY A 29 -16.30 0.84 -7.29
N ARG A 30 -15.06 0.62 -6.87
CA ARG A 30 -14.02 0.03 -7.71
C ARG A 30 -13.94 -1.48 -7.54
N ARG A 31 -13.68 -2.20 -8.62
CA ARG A 31 -13.35 -3.63 -8.56
C ARG A 31 -11.92 -3.79 -8.09
N VAL A 32 -11.74 -4.34 -6.89
CA VAL A 32 -10.45 -4.46 -6.20
C VAL A 32 -10.07 -5.91 -6.03
N CYS A 33 -8.81 -6.23 -6.29
CA CYS A 33 -8.19 -7.49 -5.89
C CYS A 33 -7.13 -7.21 -4.83
N LEU A 34 -7.17 -7.91 -3.71
CA LEU A 34 -6.09 -7.96 -2.72
C LEU A 34 -5.25 -9.19 -2.99
N MET A 35 -4.01 -8.99 -3.44
CA MET A 35 -3.06 -10.07 -3.68
C MET A 35 -2.06 -10.13 -2.53
N THR A 36 -1.78 -11.32 -2.01
CA THR A 36 -0.70 -11.52 -1.04
C THR A 36 0.38 -12.42 -1.60
N THR A 37 1.65 -12.08 -1.31
CA THR A 37 2.80 -12.93 -1.60
C THR A 37 3.38 -13.58 -0.36
N ALA A 38 2.84 -13.28 0.82
CA ALA A 38 3.21 -13.90 2.10
C ALA A 38 2.42 -15.19 2.32
N ALA A 39 3.06 -16.24 2.80
CA ALA A 39 2.39 -17.51 3.07
C ALA A 39 1.39 -17.37 4.25
N GLY A 40 0.17 -17.82 4.06
CA GLY A 40 -0.75 -18.21 5.14
C GLY A 40 -1.73 -17.17 5.69
N ALA A 41 -1.64 -15.90 5.37
CA ALA A 41 -2.34 -14.87 6.18
C ALA A 41 -3.71 -14.36 5.67
N ASP A 42 -4.04 -14.52 4.39
CA ASP A 42 -5.17 -13.76 3.83
C ASP A 42 -6.39 -14.58 3.38
N SER A 43 -6.25 -15.90 3.21
CA SER A 43 -7.41 -16.74 2.86
C SER A 43 -8.46 -16.72 3.98
N ASP A 44 -7.99 -16.76 5.22
CA ASP A 44 -8.85 -16.81 6.40
C ASP A 44 -9.58 -15.47 6.60
N TRP A 45 -8.88 -14.34 6.48
CA TRP A 45 -9.48 -13.02 6.63
C TRP A 45 -10.65 -12.77 5.65
N CYS A 46 -10.50 -13.18 4.38
CA CYS A 46 -11.54 -13.01 3.39
C CYS A 46 -12.73 -13.95 3.63
N ASN A 47 -12.44 -15.19 4.01
CA ASN A 47 -13.46 -16.18 4.36
C ASN A 47 -14.23 -15.73 5.62
N ASP A 48 -13.55 -15.25 6.63
CA ASP A 48 -14.15 -14.70 7.85
C ASP A 48 -15.06 -13.51 7.53
N ARG A 49 -14.57 -12.57 6.68
CA ARG A 49 -15.36 -11.43 6.23
C ARG A 49 -16.63 -11.85 5.50
N SER A 50 -16.51 -12.84 4.61
CA SER A 50 -17.64 -13.39 3.86
C SER A 50 -18.63 -14.11 4.76
N SER A 51 -18.15 -14.94 5.68
CA SER A 51 -18.95 -15.69 6.63
C SER A 51 -19.67 -14.81 7.63
N ALA A 52 -19.04 -13.70 8.03
CA ALA A 52 -19.64 -12.68 8.88
C ALA A 52 -20.60 -11.72 8.13
N GLY A 53 -20.79 -11.90 6.81
CA GLY A 53 -21.65 -11.04 6.00
C GLY A 53 -21.15 -9.60 5.85
N VAL A 54 -19.86 -9.33 6.12
CA VAL A 54 -19.29 -7.98 6.10
C VAL A 54 -19.03 -7.53 4.66
N ARG A 55 -19.56 -6.37 4.28
CA ARG A 55 -19.42 -5.79 2.94
C ARG A 55 -18.43 -4.62 2.93
N PRO A 56 -17.78 -4.32 1.79
CA PRO A 56 -17.78 -5.06 0.53
C PRO A 56 -17.00 -6.37 0.63
N TRP A 57 -17.32 -7.32 -0.22
CA TRP A 57 -16.47 -8.49 -0.41
C TRP A 57 -15.24 -8.11 -1.21
N ILE A 58 -14.10 -8.67 -0.82
CA ILE A 58 -12.82 -8.41 -1.48
C ILE A 58 -12.35 -9.70 -2.14
N ASP A 59 -12.04 -9.60 -3.42
CA ASP A 59 -11.41 -10.72 -4.13
C ASP A 59 -9.95 -10.84 -3.67
N THR A 60 -9.60 -11.96 -3.03
CA THR A 60 -8.25 -12.19 -2.52
C THR A 60 -7.55 -13.28 -3.31
N ARG A 61 -6.23 -13.12 -3.52
CA ARG A 61 -5.38 -14.09 -4.21
C ARG A 61 -4.06 -14.26 -3.49
N HIS A 62 -3.79 -15.48 -3.06
CA HIS A 62 -2.44 -15.86 -2.64
C HIS A 62 -1.63 -16.26 -3.88
N VAL A 63 -0.45 -15.69 -4.04
CA VAL A 63 0.38 -15.89 -5.22
C VAL A 63 1.83 -16.15 -4.80
N GLY A 64 2.32 -17.35 -5.07
CA GLY A 64 3.73 -17.67 -4.87
C GLY A 64 4.64 -16.81 -5.75
N SER A 65 5.83 -16.52 -5.24
CA SER A 65 6.78 -15.57 -5.83
C SER A 65 7.00 -15.75 -7.34
N ARG A 66 7.17 -16.99 -7.81
CA ARG A 66 7.42 -17.30 -9.24
C ARG A 66 6.21 -17.04 -10.14
N ALA A 67 5.00 -17.07 -9.59
CA ALA A 67 3.77 -16.91 -10.36
C ALA A 67 3.31 -15.45 -10.45
N VAL A 68 3.97 -14.53 -9.76
CA VAL A 68 3.57 -13.12 -9.69
C VAL A 68 3.42 -12.48 -11.07
N PRO A 69 4.38 -12.55 -12.02
CA PRO A 69 4.23 -11.89 -13.32
C PRO A 69 3.01 -12.37 -14.09
N THR A 70 2.84 -13.68 -14.19
CA THR A 70 1.73 -14.31 -14.92
C THR A 70 0.38 -13.97 -14.29
N ARG A 71 0.32 -14.00 -12.95
CA ARG A 71 -0.93 -13.67 -12.23
C ARG A 71 -1.29 -12.19 -12.36
N LEU A 72 -0.33 -11.29 -12.26
CA LEU A 72 -0.58 -9.87 -12.48
C LEU A 72 -1.10 -9.59 -13.90
N ALA A 73 -0.50 -10.21 -14.90
CA ALA A 73 -0.98 -10.08 -16.29
C ALA A 73 -2.44 -10.54 -16.45
N ALA A 74 -2.81 -11.65 -15.82
CA ALA A 74 -4.17 -12.18 -15.86
C ALA A 74 -5.20 -11.34 -15.06
N LEU A 75 -4.77 -10.73 -13.94
CA LEU A 75 -5.67 -9.95 -13.07
C LEU A 75 -5.88 -8.51 -13.57
N ARG A 76 -4.90 -7.92 -14.26
CA ARG A 76 -4.98 -6.51 -14.73
C ARG A 76 -6.26 -6.17 -15.52
N PRO A 77 -6.76 -6.99 -16.46
CA PRO A 77 -7.98 -6.68 -17.19
C PRO A 77 -9.25 -6.85 -16.36
N LEU A 78 -9.20 -7.60 -15.25
CA LEU A 78 -10.37 -7.96 -14.45
C LEU A 78 -10.69 -6.94 -13.35
N PHE A 79 -9.67 -6.22 -12.86
CA PHE A 79 -9.77 -5.33 -11.71
C PHE A 79 -9.34 -3.91 -12.06
N ASN A 80 -10.01 -2.94 -11.45
CA ASN A 80 -9.60 -1.54 -11.56
C ASN A 80 -8.32 -1.30 -10.79
N ASP A 81 -8.23 -1.90 -9.60
CA ASP A 81 -7.11 -1.75 -8.69
C ASP A 81 -6.68 -3.12 -8.12
N ILE A 82 -5.37 -3.35 -8.08
CA ILE A 82 -4.76 -4.52 -7.44
C ILE A 82 -3.87 -3.99 -6.32
N LEU A 83 -4.25 -4.27 -5.08
CA LEU A 83 -3.42 -3.99 -3.91
C LEU A 83 -2.62 -5.25 -3.59
N ILE A 84 -1.34 -5.10 -3.32
CA ILE A 84 -0.45 -6.23 -3.10
C ILE A 84 0.19 -6.12 -1.73
N ASP A 85 -0.20 -7.01 -0.83
CA ASP A 85 0.52 -7.25 0.42
C ASP A 85 1.78 -8.06 0.10
N ALA A 86 2.88 -7.35 -0.11
CA ALA A 86 4.12 -7.95 -0.56
C ALA A 86 4.95 -8.44 0.63
N GLY A 87 5.32 -9.71 0.63
CA GLY A 87 6.16 -10.29 1.67
C GLY A 87 7.46 -9.52 1.91
N ALA A 88 7.95 -9.54 3.15
CA ALA A 88 9.16 -8.81 3.56
C ALA A 88 10.45 -9.38 2.94
N ARG A 89 10.43 -10.61 2.43
CA ARG A 89 11.61 -11.26 1.87
C ARG A 89 11.94 -10.67 0.48
N ASP A 90 13.23 -10.49 0.23
CA ASP A 90 13.73 -10.13 -1.10
C ASP A 90 13.69 -11.36 -2.02
N THR A 91 12.60 -11.49 -2.75
CA THR A 91 12.38 -12.54 -3.74
C THR A 91 12.18 -11.93 -5.12
N ASP A 92 12.38 -12.72 -6.17
CA ASP A 92 12.10 -12.27 -7.54
C ASP A 92 10.65 -11.80 -7.69
N GLY A 93 9.71 -12.46 -7.00
CA GLY A 93 8.31 -12.03 -6.97
C GLY A 93 8.13 -10.66 -6.34
N CYS A 94 8.83 -10.36 -5.24
CA CYS A 94 8.80 -9.03 -4.62
C CYS A 94 9.36 -7.96 -5.57
N ARG A 95 10.46 -8.25 -6.26
CA ARG A 95 11.04 -7.35 -7.28
C ARG A 95 10.07 -7.11 -8.43
N CYS A 96 9.40 -8.17 -8.91
CA CYS A 96 8.36 -8.04 -9.93
C CYS A 96 7.17 -7.20 -9.46
N VAL A 97 6.73 -7.38 -8.20
CA VAL A 97 5.67 -6.56 -7.60
C VAL A 97 6.06 -5.09 -7.62
N LEU A 98 7.24 -4.76 -7.10
CA LEU A 98 7.73 -3.37 -7.07
C LEU A 98 7.84 -2.78 -8.48
N ALA A 99 8.43 -3.51 -9.42
CA ALA A 99 8.58 -3.07 -10.80
C ALA A 99 7.23 -2.86 -11.52
N ALA A 100 6.19 -3.62 -11.16
CA ALA A 100 4.86 -3.49 -11.74
C ALA A 100 4.00 -2.40 -11.07
N SER A 101 4.41 -1.92 -9.90
CA SER A 101 3.61 -0.99 -9.09
C SER A 101 3.73 0.44 -9.57
N ARG A 102 2.61 1.17 -9.52
CA ARG A 102 2.58 2.61 -9.73
C ARG A 102 2.90 3.37 -8.44
N LEU A 103 2.48 2.83 -7.32
CA LEU A 103 2.74 3.36 -5.98
C LEU A 103 3.17 2.23 -5.05
N VAL A 104 4.14 2.51 -4.22
CA VAL A 104 4.56 1.64 -3.11
C VAL A 104 4.29 2.39 -1.81
N VAL A 105 3.49 1.81 -0.95
CA VAL A 105 3.22 2.33 0.40
C VAL A 105 4.10 1.59 1.39
N VAL A 106 4.81 2.33 2.23
CA VAL A 106 5.81 1.78 3.16
C VAL A 106 5.48 2.23 4.59
N PRO A 107 4.74 1.44 5.37
CA PRO A 107 4.61 1.70 6.79
C PRO A 107 5.97 1.56 7.50
N VAL A 108 6.35 2.58 8.28
CA VAL A 108 7.67 2.65 8.94
C VAL A 108 7.54 3.18 10.36
N ARG A 109 8.20 2.51 11.31
CA ARG A 109 8.34 2.97 12.70
C ARG A 109 9.67 3.66 12.90
N GLY A 110 9.68 4.82 13.59
CA GLY A 110 10.89 5.59 13.84
C GLY A 110 11.85 4.93 14.84
N GLY A 111 11.31 4.27 15.88
CA GLY A 111 12.11 3.76 17.01
C GLY A 111 12.71 2.35 16.83
N ALA A 112 12.35 1.61 15.78
CA ALA A 112 12.76 0.22 15.59
C ALA A 112 13.52 0.00 14.28
N LEU A 113 14.45 0.90 13.97
CA LEU A 113 15.15 0.89 12.69
C LEU A 113 16.37 -0.05 12.76
N ASP A 114 16.18 -1.32 12.41
CA ASP A 114 17.29 -2.21 12.06
C ASP A 114 17.97 -1.69 10.78
N LEU A 115 19.20 -1.22 10.89
CA LEU A 115 19.94 -0.59 9.79
C LEU A 115 20.10 -1.52 8.59
N ASP A 116 20.36 -2.80 8.81
CA ASP A 116 20.57 -3.77 7.72
C ASP A 116 19.27 -3.98 6.92
N LEU A 117 18.15 -4.12 7.60
CA LEU A 117 16.85 -4.27 6.94
C LEU A 117 16.44 -2.99 6.21
N GLN A 118 16.77 -1.81 6.77
CA GLN A 118 16.61 -0.54 6.08
C GLN A 118 17.38 -0.50 4.76
N TYR A 119 18.66 -0.82 4.79
CA TYR A 119 19.50 -0.83 3.59
C TYR A 119 18.94 -1.77 2.53
N ARG A 120 18.48 -2.95 2.92
CA ARG A 120 17.88 -3.92 1.99
C ARG A 120 16.59 -3.40 1.35
N LEU A 121 15.72 -2.74 2.12
CA LEU A 121 14.50 -2.14 1.58
C LEU A 121 14.84 -1.00 0.63
N LEU A 122 15.74 -0.09 1.01
CA LEU A 122 16.20 1.02 0.18
C LEU A 122 16.82 0.52 -1.14
N ALA A 123 17.66 -0.51 -1.07
CA ALA A 123 18.27 -1.12 -2.25
C ALA A 123 17.20 -1.70 -3.19
N ARG A 124 16.18 -2.37 -2.64
CA ARG A 124 15.06 -2.90 -3.42
C ARG A 124 14.24 -1.81 -4.09
N LEU A 125 13.91 -0.74 -3.37
CA LEU A 125 13.13 0.38 -3.89
C LEU A 125 13.91 1.12 -5.00
N ASN A 126 15.18 1.38 -4.77
CA ASN A 126 16.05 2.02 -5.77
C ASN A 126 16.29 1.10 -6.98
N GLY A 127 16.48 -0.20 -6.76
CA GLY A 127 16.60 -1.19 -7.83
C GLY A 127 15.31 -1.32 -8.67
N ALA A 128 14.15 -1.27 -8.05
CA ALA A 128 12.87 -1.30 -8.76
C ALA A 128 12.68 -0.08 -9.69
N ARG A 129 13.28 1.06 -9.37
CA ARG A 129 13.22 2.27 -10.21
C ARG A 129 13.99 2.13 -11.52
N VAL A 130 15.02 1.32 -11.54
CA VAL A 130 15.75 1.02 -12.80
C VAL A 130 14.80 0.36 -13.81
N LEU A 131 13.89 -0.49 -13.31
CA LEU A 131 12.91 -1.20 -14.14
C LEU A 131 11.63 -0.39 -14.36
N ASN A 132 11.28 0.47 -13.42
CA ASN A 132 10.09 1.33 -13.46
C ASN A 132 10.43 2.73 -12.94
N PRO A 133 10.93 3.64 -13.79
CA PRO A 133 11.28 5.02 -13.37
C PRO A 133 10.12 5.82 -12.81
N ASN A 134 8.89 5.46 -13.15
CA ASN A 134 7.67 6.16 -12.72
C ASN A 134 7.11 5.65 -11.38
N ILE A 135 7.79 4.70 -10.73
CA ILE A 135 7.36 4.22 -9.42
C ILE A 135 7.41 5.36 -8.39
N ARG A 136 6.35 5.53 -7.65
CA ARG A 136 6.27 6.46 -6.53
C ARG A 136 6.34 5.69 -5.23
N VAL A 137 6.96 6.28 -4.22
CA VAL A 137 7.08 5.67 -2.89
C VAL A 137 6.50 6.63 -1.87
N LEU A 138 5.51 6.17 -1.13
CA LEU A 138 4.87 6.89 -0.03
C LEU A 138 5.20 6.18 1.28
N PHE A 139 6.03 6.79 2.09
CA PHE A 139 6.26 6.34 3.46
C PHE A 139 5.12 6.80 4.36
N VAL A 140 4.73 5.95 5.29
CA VAL A 140 3.68 6.26 6.29
C VAL A 140 4.28 6.03 7.66
N ALA A 141 4.33 7.07 8.46
CA ALA A 141 4.81 6.96 9.83
C ALA A 141 3.82 6.12 10.65
N VAL A 142 4.36 5.15 11.37
CA VAL A 142 3.61 4.29 12.29
C VAL A 142 4.15 4.55 13.70
N SER A 143 3.28 4.83 14.64
CA SER A 143 3.64 5.12 16.00
C SER A 143 2.80 4.34 17.01
N GLY A 144 3.22 4.39 18.27
CA GLY A 144 2.38 4.01 19.41
C GLY A 144 1.23 5.01 19.64
N PRO A 145 0.37 4.77 20.63
CA PRO A 145 -0.79 5.64 20.92
C PRO A 145 -0.42 7.09 21.25
N ALA A 146 0.79 7.32 21.80
CA ALA A 146 1.28 8.66 22.15
C ALA A 146 1.79 9.49 20.95
N GLY A 147 1.81 8.91 19.76
CA GLY A 147 2.40 9.53 18.58
C GLY A 147 3.93 9.45 18.54
N PRO A 148 4.56 9.79 17.40
CA PRO A 148 6.01 9.77 17.24
C PRO A 148 6.64 10.98 17.96
N ASP A 149 7.72 10.75 18.69
CA ASP A 149 8.53 11.83 19.24
C ASP A 149 9.37 12.54 18.16
N ALA A 150 10.09 13.60 18.54
CA ALA A 150 10.90 14.38 17.60
C ALA A 150 12.03 13.56 16.97
N ASN A 151 12.64 12.63 17.72
CA ASN A 151 13.73 11.79 17.23
C ASN A 151 13.21 10.74 16.25
N GLU A 152 12.08 10.13 16.54
CA GLU A 152 11.40 9.19 15.65
C GLU A 152 11.02 9.86 14.33
N ARG A 153 10.48 11.07 14.38
CA ARG A 153 10.14 11.87 13.17
C ARG A 153 11.39 12.18 12.35
N ALA A 154 12.46 12.62 13.00
CA ALA A 154 13.74 12.91 12.34
C ALA A 154 14.33 11.65 11.68
N ALA A 155 14.27 10.50 12.37
CA ALA A 155 14.73 9.22 11.84
C ALA A 155 13.93 8.78 10.59
N VAL A 156 12.59 8.91 10.63
CA VAL A 156 11.74 8.61 9.47
C VAL A 156 12.07 9.53 8.31
N LEU A 157 12.20 10.84 8.51
CA LEU A 157 12.55 11.80 7.46
C LEU A 157 13.92 11.50 6.85
N ALA A 158 14.93 11.19 7.67
CA ALA A 158 16.24 10.79 7.19
C ALA A 158 16.19 9.48 6.38
N HIS A 159 15.26 8.57 6.69
CA HIS A 159 15.05 7.37 5.92
C HIS A 159 14.39 7.66 4.56
N VAL A 160 13.35 8.48 4.55
CA VAL A 160 12.64 8.90 3.32
C VAL A 160 13.58 9.59 2.34
N SER A 161 14.47 10.47 2.83
CA SER A 161 15.42 11.23 1.99
C SER A 161 16.40 10.36 1.20
N ARG A 162 16.60 9.10 1.60
CA ARG A 162 17.48 8.14 0.91
C ARG A 162 16.82 7.45 -0.29
N VAL A 163 15.52 7.63 -0.49
CA VAL A 163 14.79 7.08 -1.63
C VAL A 163 14.39 8.21 -2.57
N GLN A 164 14.87 8.14 -3.80
CA GLN A 164 14.56 9.16 -4.80
C GLN A 164 13.05 9.25 -5.06
N HIS A 165 12.50 10.47 -5.11
CA HIS A 165 11.08 10.75 -5.32
C HIS A 165 10.14 10.04 -4.33
N ALA A 166 10.64 9.70 -3.15
CA ALA A 166 9.79 9.28 -2.06
C ALA A 166 9.20 10.52 -1.36
N THR A 167 8.02 10.31 -0.81
CA THR A 167 7.33 11.30 0.03
C THR A 167 6.95 10.64 1.35
N LEU A 168 6.81 11.44 2.39
CA LEU A 168 6.22 11.04 3.66
C LEU A 168 4.75 11.47 3.65
N ALA A 169 3.86 10.57 4.01
CA ALA A 169 2.45 10.90 4.22
C ALA A 169 2.31 11.92 5.36
N LEU A 170 1.33 12.80 5.24
CA LEU A 170 0.94 13.70 6.32
C LEU A 170 0.29 12.91 7.47
N THR A 171 -0.42 11.85 7.10
CA THR A 171 -1.07 10.94 8.03
C THR A 171 -0.03 10.12 8.81
N VAL A 172 -0.23 10.04 10.13
CA VAL A 172 0.45 9.11 11.03
C VAL A 172 -0.56 8.03 11.43
N LEU A 173 -0.17 6.77 11.40
CA LEU A 173 -1.00 5.67 11.88
C LEU A 173 -0.61 5.34 13.33
N HIS A 174 -1.56 5.52 14.26
CA HIS A 174 -1.34 5.21 15.67
C HIS A 174 -1.76 3.76 15.96
N ALA A 175 -0.80 2.96 16.45
CA ALA A 175 -0.99 1.56 16.83
C ALA A 175 -1.76 0.69 15.80
N PRO A 176 -1.42 0.72 14.50
CA PRO A 176 -2.23 0.06 13.45
C PRO A 176 -2.33 -1.46 13.63
N ALA A 177 -1.49 -2.08 14.43
CA ALA A 177 -1.63 -3.50 14.78
C ALA A 177 -2.94 -3.79 15.52
N ALA A 178 -3.50 -2.79 16.23
CA ALA A 178 -4.80 -2.88 16.88
C ALA A 178 -5.99 -2.74 15.90
N PHE A 179 -5.73 -2.44 14.63
CA PHE A 179 -6.78 -2.30 13.59
C PHE A 179 -7.24 -3.65 13.01
N ASP A 180 -6.76 -4.76 13.54
CA ASP A 180 -7.29 -6.09 13.23
C ASP A 180 -8.38 -6.45 14.25
N TYR A 181 -9.62 -6.25 13.86
CA TYR A 181 -10.80 -6.48 14.71
C TYR A 181 -11.33 -7.93 14.62
N GLY A 182 -10.58 -8.84 14.01
CA GLY A 182 -11.01 -10.22 13.77
C GLY A 182 -12.20 -10.33 12.81
N LEU A 183 -12.64 -11.54 12.53
CA LEU A 183 -13.80 -11.84 11.68
C LEU A 183 -13.78 -11.10 10.32
N GLY A 184 -12.59 -10.84 9.77
CA GLY A 184 -12.43 -10.16 8.50
C GLY A 184 -12.79 -8.67 8.50
N ARG A 185 -12.92 -8.03 9.66
CA ARG A 185 -13.30 -6.62 9.80
C ARG A 185 -12.11 -5.69 9.64
N CYS A 186 -12.41 -4.47 9.22
CA CYS A 186 -11.49 -3.34 9.09
C CYS A 186 -11.99 -2.15 9.92
N VAL A 187 -11.15 -1.18 10.21
CA VAL A 187 -11.47 0.01 11.01
C VAL A 187 -12.72 0.76 10.53
N SER A 188 -12.97 0.75 9.24
CA SER A 188 -14.11 1.43 8.62
C SER A 188 -15.41 0.61 8.64
N ASP A 189 -15.40 -0.64 9.13
CA ASP A 189 -16.62 -1.44 9.25
C ASP A 189 -17.40 -1.01 10.49
N ALA A 190 -18.72 -0.83 10.36
CA ALA A 190 -19.58 -0.21 11.37
C ALA A 190 -19.53 -0.87 12.77
N ALA A 191 -19.12 -2.12 12.85
CA ALA A 191 -18.97 -2.84 14.11
C ALA A 191 -17.58 -2.67 14.76
N ALA A 192 -16.65 -1.97 14.10
CA ALA A 192 -15.27 -1.80 14.59
C ALA A 192 -15.14 -0.61 15.56
N CYS A 193 -15.99 0.38 15.47
CA CYS A 193 -16.17 1.52 16.38
C CYS A 193 -14.90 2.17 16.96
N ASP A 194 -13.85 2.29 16.17
CA ASP A 194 -12.73 3.17 16.49
C ASP A 194 -12.73 4.34 15.48
N PRO A 195 -13.36 5.48 15.81
CA PRO A 195 -13.52 6.59 14.91
C PRO A 195 -12.17 7.25 14.55
N ASP A 196 -11.20 7.25 15.46
CA ASP A 196 -9.90 7.87 15.24
C ASP A 196 -9.09 7.02 14.26
N ALA A 197 -9.02 5.70 14.48
CA ALA A 197 -8.39 4.78 13.55
C ALA A 197 -9.05 4.79 12.17
N ALA A 198 -10.37 4.90 12.11
CA ALA A 198 -11.10 5.01 10.86
C ALA A 198 -10.78 6.32 10.12
N ALA A 199 -10.68 7.44 10.84
CA ALA A 199 -10.31 8.74 10.28
C ALA A 199 -8.86 8.74 9.76
N GLU A 200 -7.91 8.18 10.51
CA GLU A 200 -6.52 8.04 10.07
C GLU A 200 -6.42 7.19 8.78
N MET A 201 -7.11 6.06 8.75
CA MET A 201 -7.07 5.20 7.58
C MET A 201 -7.76 5.84 6.36
N GLN A 202 -8.82 6.62 6.57
CA GLN A 202 -9.47 7.40 5.52
C GLN A 202 -8.52 8.50 5.00
N ALA A 203 -7.85 9.22 5.90
CA ALA A 203 -6.87 10.25 5.52
C ALA A 203 -5.71 9.63 4.70
N LEU A 204 -5.18 8.49 5.13
CA LEU A 204 -4.17 7.76 4.36
C LEU A 204 -4.70 7.32 2.99
N TYR A 205 -5.93 6.83 2.92
CA TYR A 205 -6.56 6.47 1.65
C TYR A 205 -6.63 7.65 0.70
N ASP A 206 -7.03 8.82 1.20
CA ASP A 206 -7.13 10.03 0.39
C ASP A 206 -5.74 10.47 -0.12
N GLU A 207 -4.70 10.42 0.71
CA GLU A 207 -3.33 10.69 0.29
C GLU A 207 -2.81 9.69 -0.76
N VAL A 208 -3.06 8.40 -0.57
CA VAL A 208 -2.67 7.33 -1.51
C VAL A 208 -3.27 7.58 -2.89
N TYR A 209 -4.53 7.98 -2.96
CA TYR A 209 -5.22 8.15 -4.22
C TYR A 209 -5.15 9.58 -4.78
N ALA A 210 -4.94 10.61 -3.95
CA ALA A 210 -4.68 11.99 -4.42
C ALA A 210 -3.29 12.14 -5.06
N THR A 211 -2.29 11.43 -4.56
CA THR A 211 -0.94 11.46 -5.13
C THR A 211 -0.86 10.85 -6.53
N LEU A 212 -1.91 10.20 -6.99
CA LEU A 212 -1.98 9.58 -8.30
C LEU A 212 -2.68 10.53 -9.28
N PRO A 213 -2.01 10.99 -10.36
CA PRO A 213 -2.65 11.84 -11.35
C PRO A 213 -3.89 11.12 -11.89
N THR A 214 -5.03 11.77 -11.76
CA THR A 214 -6.29 11.28 -12.36
C THR A 214 -6.08 11.25 -13.87
N MET A 215 -6.42 10.15 -14.54
CA MET A 215 -6.27 9.99 -16.00
C MET A 215 -6.90 11.16 -16.78
N ALA A 216 -7.92 11.82 -16.21
CA ALA A 216 -8.54 13.00 -16.78
C ALA A 216 -7.59 14.22 -16.89
N HIS A 217 -6.60 14.37 -16.01
CA HIS A 217 -5.61 15.45 -16.10
C HIS A 217 -4.52 15.18 -17.14
N SER A 218 -4.16 13.91 -17.34
CA SER A 218 -3.18 13.53 -18.38
C SER A 218 -3.71 13.74 -19.79
N MET A 219 -4.98 13.47 -20.03
CA MET A 219 -5.62 13.72 -21.34
C MET A 219 -5.76 15.21 -21.62
N LYS A 220 -6.08 16.05 -20.62
CA LYS A 220 -6.14 17.52 -20.80
C LYS A 220 -4.77 18.13 -21.09
N ALA A 221 -3.70 17.64 -20.45
CA ALA A 221 -2.34 18.12 -20.71
C ALA A 221 -1.86 17.75 -22.12
N GLN A 222 -2.22 16.56 -22.62
CA GLN A 222 -1.88 16.16 -24.00
C GLN A 222 -2.72 16.86 -25.06
N MET A 223 -3.97 17.18 -24.80
CA MET A 223 -4.82 17.93 -25.73
C MET A 223 -4.46 19.43 -25.76
N GLY A 224 -3.96 19.99 -24.64
CA GLY A 224 -3.50 21.40 -24.58
C GLY A 224 -2.17 21.65 -25.30
N ALA A 225 -1.29 20.66 -25.37
CA ALA A 225 0.00 20.77 -26.05
C ALA A 225 -0.10 20.66 -27.59
N GLY A 226 -1.17 20.05 -28.12
CA GLY A 226 -1.38 19.88 -29.54
C GLY A 226 -1.86 21.12 -30.29
N HIS A 227 -2.35 22.16 -29.61
CA HIS A 227 -2.87 23.40 -30.22
C HIS A 227 -1.85 24.54 -30.35
N ALA A 228 -0.64 24.37 -29.83
CA ALA A 228 0.38 25.43 -29.86
C ALA A 228 1.38 25.32 -31.03
N LEU A 229 1.25 24.32 -31.90
CA LEU A 229 2.20 24.08 -33.01
C LEU A 229 1.65 24.44 -34.39
N TRP A 230 0.47 25.10 -34.48
CA TRP A 230 -0.09 25.57 -35.75
C TRP A 230 -0.62 27.00 -35.60
N ARG A 231 0.29 27.92 -35.37
CA ARG A 231 0.12 29.35 -35.73
C ARG A 231 1.46 29.93 -36.11
#